data_b84f4c248378d45a71d018da3c8ecff7
#
_entry.id   b84f4c248378d45a71d018da3c8ecff7
#
_cell.length_a   1.000
_cell.length_b   1.000
_cell.length_c   1.000
_cell.angle_alpha   90.00
_cell.angle_beta   90.00
_cell.angle_gamma   90.00
#
_symmetry.space_group_name_H-M   'P 1'
#
loop_
_entity.id
_entity.type
_entity.pdbx_description
1 polymer ?
#
loop_
_entity_poly.entity_id
_entity_poly.type
_entity_poly.pdbx_seq_one_letter_code
_entity_poly.pdbx_strand_id
1 'polypeptide(L)'
;MTAAGAARAATGAVASGRVAWWVGPVNGLMTPAARRGRRRPESSFRALQARAARRTGLREPADPQFLADLQVLHASFLAVPELSFIGLSGIRAELARHLSNRLRVRDLLRANPQITSAPVPRPVFVVGLPRTGTTMLHILLAGAPGHRAPLLWELLDPCPQPGPDGPSPGGSGRGVRDAERLAWLAYRAAPALRVIHPLDARTPEECIFALPQHMAYHTRARLAGYQDWYTRRDATGDYAYLRQQLQILQWQQTPRRWILKSPFHLWHLDALLRVFPDATVVWTHRDVLTALASWCSLAEVTRRLSNRRVDLNQLGRDWTQMWAQAMTRALRARAAAAQPFLDVSYAQLTDAPLPALEALYSGLGAELTPAARQQITGRIRTSPAGPRAHHHSAHRYSADRYGLTAEAIRDAFPGP
;
A
#
# COMPACT_ATOMS: atom_id res chain seq x y z
N MET A 1 -25.67 8.59 16.19
CA MET A 1 -25.32 9.16 14.86
C MET A 1 -25.64 8.11 13.81
N THR A 2 -26.53 8.42 12.87
CA THR A 2 -26.86 7.51 11.76
C THR A 2 -25.68 7.34 10.81
N ALA A 3 -25.58 6.17 10.14
CA ALA A 3 -24.53 5.91 9.14
C ALA A 3 -24.44 7.00 8.06
N ALA A 4 -25.58 7.61 7.69
CA ALA A 4 -25.67 8.74 6.76
C ALA A 4 -25.05 10.03 7.34
N GLY A 5 -25.22 10.29 8.63
CA GLY A 5 -24.59 11.44 9.32
C GLY A 5 -23.07 11.29 9.43
N ALA A 6 -22.59 10.07 9.71
CA ALA A 6 -21.16 9.77 9.73
C ALA A 6 -20.51 9.88 8.33
N ALA A 7 -21.22 9.46 7.28
CA ALA A 7 -20.79 9.59 5.90
C ALA A 7 -20.72 11.07 5.44
N ARG A 8 -21.70 11.89 5.80
CA ARG A 8 -21.70 13.34 5.50
C ARG A 8 -20.58 14.08 6.25
N ALA A 9 -20.37 13.77 7.54
CA ALA A 9 -19.27 14.35 8.32
C ALA A 9 -17.90 13.94 7.75
N ALA A 10 -17.74 12.67 7.36
CA ALA A 10 -16.53 12.19 6.70
C ALA A 10 -16.29 12.87 5.34
N THR A 11 -17.36 13.14 4.59
CA THR A 11 -17.26 13.80 3.27
C THR A 11 -16.83 15.28 3.42
N GLY A 12 -17.34 15.99 4.42
CA GLY A 12 -16.88 17.35 4.76
C GLY A 12 -15.43 17.38 5.24
N ALA A 13 -14.99 16.36 5.98
CA ALA A 13 -13.61 16.21 6.43
C ALA A 13 -12.63 15.96 5.27
N VAL A 14 -13.06 15.22 4.22
CA VAL A 14 -12.25 14.99 3.00
C VAL A 14 -12.00 16.29 2.26
N ALA A 15 -13.05 17.10 2.04
CA ALA A 15 -12.92 18.39 1.33
C ALA A 15 -12.03 19.39 2.05
N SER A 16 -11.86 19.26 3.38
CA SER A 16 -11.07 20.18 4.21
C SER A 16 -9.67 19.66 4.59
N GLY A 17 -9.33 18.41 4.24
CA GLY A 17 -8.08 17.75 4.67
C GLY A 17 -7.94 17.65 6.20
N ARG A 18 -9.06 17.60 6.92
CA ARG A 18 -9.06 17.67 8.38
C ARG A 18 -8.72 16.32 9.01
N VAL A 19 -7.79 16.38 9.97
CA VAL A 19 -7.58 15.35 10.99
C VAL A 19 -8.47 15.63 12.20
N ALA A 20 -8.60 14.68 13.12
CA ALA A 20 -9.37 14.88 14.34
C ALA A 20 -8.84 16.05 15.17
N TRP A 21 -9.72 16.79 15.82
CA TRP A 21 -9.39 18.01 16.57
C TRP A 21 -8.32 17.81 17.64
N TRP A 22 -8.24 16.66 18.27
CA TRP A 22 -7.27 16.33 19.33
C TRP A 22 -5.84 16.07 18.81
N VAL A 23 -5.66 15.81 17.51
CA VAL A 23 -4.34 15.52 16.91
C VAL A 23 -3.38 16.71 17.06
N GLY A 24 -3.87 17.93 16.83
CA GLY A 24 -3.08 19.16 17.00
C GLY A 24 -2.60 19.36 18.44
N PRO A 25 -3.51 19.42 19.43
CA PRO A 25 -3.16 19.51 20.84
C PRO A 25 -2.18 18.43 21.32
N VAL A 26 -2.42 17.15 20.98
CA VAL A 26 -1.52 16.05 21.36
C VAL A 26 -0.13 16.25 20.76
N ASN A 27 -0.03 16.57 19.47
CA ASN A 27 1.26 16.83 18.84
C ASN A 27 1.96 18.05 19.43
N GLY A 28 1.22 19.10 19.82
CA GLY A 28 1.75 20.30 20.50
C GLY A 28 2.35 19.96 21.85
N LEU A 29 1.58 19.32 22.72
CA LEU A 29 2.01 18.90 24.05
C LEU A 29 3.21 17.96 24.02
N MET A 30 3.24 17.03 23.07
CA MET A 30 4.28 16.01 22.94
C MET A 30 5.49 16.45 22.08
N THR A 31 5.55 17.72 21.66
CA THR A 31 6.67 18.24 20.86
C THR A 31 8.04 18.02 21.52
N PRO A 32 8.25 18.26 22.84
CA PRO A 32 9.54 18.01 23.49
C PRO A 32 9.95 16.53 23.42
N ALA A 33 9.00 15.62 23.60
CA ALA A 33 9.24 14.16 23.50
C ALA A 33 9.61 13.75 22.07
N ALA A 34 8.92 14.30 21.06
CA ALA A 34 9.25 14.06 19.65
C ALA A 34 10.66 14.57 19.30
N ARG A 35 11.02 15.78 19.74
CA ARG A 35 12.37 16.35 19.54
C ARG A 35 13.45 15.53 20.21
N ARG A 36 13.25 15.11 21.45
CA ARG A 36 14.18 14.24 22.19
C ARG A 36 14.37 12.90 21.49
N GLY A 37 13.26 12.29 21.03
CA GLY A 37 13.28 11.03 20.32
C GLY A 37 14.06 11.03 19.01
N ARG A 38 14.28 12.21 18.37
CA ARG A 38 15.02 12.33 17.11
C ARG A 38 16.54 12.52 17.28
N ARG A 39 17.02 12.86 18.48
CA ARG A 39 18.42 13.27 18.70
C ARG A 39 19.45 12.12 18.59
N ARG A 40 19.03 10.87 18.69
CA ARG A 40 19.94 9.71 18.71
C ARG A 40 19.43 8.62 17.77
N PRO A 41 19.59 8.77 16.43
CA PRO A 41 19.00 7.85 15.45
C PRO A 41 19.49 6.40 15.62
N GLU A 42 20.79 6.19 15.81
CA GLU A 42 21.35 4.84 15.95
C GLU A 42 20.86 4.12 17.20
N SER A 43 20.92 4.77 18.37
CA SER A 43 20.43 4.15 19.62
C SER A 43 18.92 3.94 19.58
N SER A 44 18.17 4.83 18.92
CA SER A 44 16.75 4.68 18.68
C SER A 44 16.44 3.46 17.77
N PHE A 45 17.23 3.25 16.72
CA PHE A 45 17.07 2.09 15.85
C PHE A 45 17.43 0.77 16.57
N ARG A 46 18.54 0.75 17.30
CA ARG A 46 18.91 -0.40 18.16
C ARG A 46 17.82 -0.74 19.18
N ALA A 47 17.15 0.25 19.75
CA ALA A 47 16.01 0.02 20.65
C ALA A 47 14.82 -0.64 19.94
N LEU A 48 14.57 -0.31 18.67
CA LEU A 48 13.53 -0.97 17.85
C LEU A 48 13.90 -2.44 17.57
N GLN A 49 15.16 -2.73 17.22
CA GLN A 49 15.66 -4.10 17.05
C GLN A 49 15.51 -4.93 18.33
N ALA A 50 15.96 -4.38 19.48
CA ALA A 50 15.81 -5.04 20.77
C ALA A 50 14.33 -5.29 21.14
N ARG A 51 13.43 -4.35 20.81
CA ARG A 51 11.98 -4.52 21.00
C ARG A 51 11.43 -5.65 20.12
N ALA A 52 11.85 -5.73 18.86
CA ALA A 52 11.43 -6.79 17.95
C ALA A 52 11.89 -8.17 18.47
N ALA A 53 13.15 -8.29 18.87
CA ALA A 53 13.72 -9.50 19.45
C ALA A 53 12.94 -9.96 20.71
N ARG A 54 12.67 -9.04 21.65
CA ARG A 54 11.87 -9.36 22.85
C ARG A 54 10.45 -9.80 22.52
N ARG A 55 9.81 -9.15 21.52
CA ARG A 55 8.43 -9.48 21.12
C ARG A 55 8.32 -10.85 20.47
N THR A 56 9.34 -11.27 19.74
CA THR A 56 9.35 -12.54 19.00
C THR A 56 10.01 -13.68 19.76
N GLY A 57 10.82 -13.40 20.76
CA GLY A 57 11.71 -14.38 21.39
C GLY A 57 12.92 -14.78 20.54
N LEU A 58 13.05 -14.20 19.32
CA LEU A 58 14.08 -14.55 18.36
C LEU A 58 15.25 -13.56 18.46
N ARG A 59 16.48 -14.08 18.47
CA ARG A 59 17.70 -13.27 18.68
C ARG A 59 18.60 -13.16 17.46
N GLU A 60 18.32 -13.90 16.40
CA GLU A 60 19.16 -13.82 15.20
C GLU A 60 19.08 -12.48 14.52
N PRO A 61 20.23 -11.93 14.07
CA PRO A 61 20.22 -10.71 13.29
C PRO A 61 19.41 -10.95 12.01
N ALA A 62 18.49 -10.08 11.74
CA ALA A 62 17.91 -9.98 10.42
C ALA A 62 19.05 -9.76 9.39
N ASP A 63 18.81 -10.11 8.14
CA ASP A 63 19.66 -9.83 6.99
C ASP A 63 20.30 -8.43 7.13
N PRO A 64 21.65 -8.31 7.10
CA PRO A 64 22.33 -7.03 7.27
C PRO A 64 21.85 -5.95 6.30
N GLN A 65 21.57 -6.32 5.03
CA GLN A 65 21.04 -5.39 4.05
C GLN A 65 19.66 -4.88 4.43
N PHE A 66 18.76 -5.76 4.90
CA PHE A 66 17.44 -5.38 5.38
C PHE A 66 17.52 -4.40 6.56
N LEU A 67 18.44 -4.60 7.49
CA LEU A 67 18.65 -3.68 8.61
C LEU A 67 19.19 -2.33 8.15
N ALA A 68 20.15 -2.31 7.25
CA ALA A 68 20.71 -1.10 6.68
C ALA A 68 19.63 -0.29 5.95
N ASP A 69 18.80 -0.93 5.15
CA ASP A 69 17.71 -0.31 4.42
C ASP A 69 16.67 0.32 5.36
N LEU A 70 16.27 -0.38 6.43
CA LEU A 70 15.36 0.16 7.43
C LEU A 70 15.99 1.31 8.24
N GLN A 71 17.31 1.27 8.45
CA GLN A 71 18.03 2.35 9.12
C GLN A 71 18.04 3.62 8.29
N VAL A 72 18.21 3.53 6.96
CA VAL A 72 18.08 4.67 6.03
C VAL A 72 16.70 5.31 6.14
N LEU A 73 15.63 4.50 6.08
CA LEU A 73 14.26 5.00 6.24
C LEU A 73 14.05 5.67 7.60
N HIS A 74 14.48 5.01 8.69
CA HIS A 74 14.38 5.56 10.04
C HIS A 74 15.10 6.91 10.18
N ALA A 75 16.35 6.98 9.71
CA ALA A 75 17.15 8.20 9.76
C ALA A 75 16.50 9.34 8.94
N SER A 76 15.96 9.00 7.76
CA SER A 76 15.25 9.97 6.90
C SER A 76 14.03 10.59 7.60
N PHE A 77 13.24 9.80 8.32
CA PHE A 77 12.13 10.33 9.12
C PHE A 77 12.62 11.18 10.29
N LEU A 78 13.69 10.78 10.99
CA LEU A 78 14.22 11.56 12.11
C LEU A 78 14.81 12.91 11.67
N ALA A 79 15.25 13.01 10.42
CA ALA A 79 15.75 14.26 9.84
C ALA A 79 14.64 15.27 9.52
N VAL A 80 13.34 14.86 9.50
CA VAL A 80 12.23 15.77 9.20
C VAL A 80 11.95 16.73 10.38
N PRO A 81 12.17 18.06 10.24
CA PRO A 81 11.97 19.00 11.34
C PRO A 81 10.53 19.07 11.84
N GLU A 82 9.58 18.96 10.91
CA GLU A 82 8.14 19.08 11.18
C GLU A 82 7.48 17.77 11.63
N LEU A 83 8.25 16.67 11.74
CA LEU A 83 7.70 15.38 12.16
C LEU A 83 7.08 15.48 13.56
N SER A 84 5.80 15.18 13.64
CA SER A 84 5.02 15.23 14.87
C SER A 84 5.28 14.01 15.77
N PHE A 85 4.76 14.06 17.00
CA PHE A 85 4.82 12.90 17.90
C PHE A 85 4.06 11.70 17.35
N ILE A 86 2.85 11.93 16.79
CA ILE A 86 2.03 10.87 16.18
C ILE A 86 2.76 10.29 14.96
N GLY A 87 3.36 11.14 14.11
CA GLY A 87 4.16 10.70 12.96
C GLY A 87 5.36 9.85 13.38
N LEU A 88 6.13 10.29 14.37
CA LEU A 88 7.28 9.55 14.90
C LEU A 88 6.85 8.21 15.52
N SER A 89 5.76 8.20 16.28
CA SER A 89 5.25 6.99 16.93
C SER A 89 4.75 5.98 15.90
N GLY A 90 4.05 6.47 14.87
CA GLY A 90 3.54 5.63 13.79
C GLY A 90 4.65 4.95 12.99
N ILE A 91 5.69 5.70 12.57
CA ILE A 91 6.81 5.08 11.84
C ILE A 91 7.60 4.09 12.71
N ARG A 92 7.81 4.38 13.99
CA ARG A 92 8.48 3.45 14.91
C ARG A 92 7.69 2.15 15.11
N ALA A 93 6.37 2.24 15.21
CA ALA A 93 5.51 1.06 15.30
C ALA A 93 5.59 0.19 14.05
N GLU A 94 5.61 0.82 12.87
CA GLU A 94 5.73 0.14 11.58
C GLU A 94 7.10 -0.52 11.40
N LEU A 95 8.19 0.20 11.68
CA LEU A 95 9.53 -0.39 11.64
C LEU A 95 9.68 -1.56 12.60
N ALA A 96 9.14 -1.46 13.82
CA ALA A 96 9.14 -2.56 14.79
C ALA A 96 8.35 -3.78 14.29
N ARG A 97 7.26 -3.55 13.53
CA ARG A 97 6.49 -4.61 12.87
C ARG A 97 7.32 -5.28 11.78
N HIS A 98 7.95 -4.51 10.87
CA HIS A 98 8.81 -5.07 9.82
C HIS A 98 9.99 -5.87 10.39
N LEU A 99 10.64 -5.37 11.44
CA LEU A 99 11.70 -6.10 12.14
C LEU A 99 11.19 -7.42 12.75
N SER A 100 10.04 -7.38 13.42
CA SER A 100 9.43 -8.59 14.01
C SER A 100 9.04 -9.61 12.95
N ASN A 101 8.40 -9.17 11.87
CA ASN A 101 7.99 -10.04 10.78
C ASN A 101 9.19 -10.66 10.07
N ARG A 102 10.27 -9.88 9.84
CA ARG A 102 11.50 -10.44 9.23
C ARG A 102 12.11 -11.56 10.05
N LEU A 103 12.17 -11.40 11.37
CA LEU A 103 12.65 -12.44 12.27
C LEU A 103 11.78 -13.71 12.18
N ARG A 104 10.46 -13.55 12.27
CA ARG A 104 9.50 -14.66 12.24
C ARG A 104 9.46 -15.37 10.89
N VAL A 105 9.48 -14.63 9.79
CA VAL A 105 9.53 -15.19 8.44
C VAL A 105 10.79 -16.04 8.26
N ARG A 106 11.96 -15.54 8.66
CA ARG A 106 13.22 -16.30 8.55
C ARG A 106 13.22 -17.55 9.41
N ASP A 107 12.76 -17.45 10.63
CA ASP A 107 12.67 -18.59 11.56
C ASP A 107 11.73 -19.66 11.00
N LEU A 108 10.54 -19.27 10.52
CA LEU A 108 9.58 -20.17 9.89
C LEU A 108 10.13 -20.88 8.66
N LEU A 109 10.79 -20.12 7.76
CA LEU A 109 11.37 -20.69 6.54
C LEU A 109 12.57 -21.60 6.82
N ARG A 110 13.33 -21.35 7.89
CA ARG A 110 14.40 -22.23 8.32
C ARG A 110 13.83 -23.55 8.87
N ALA A 111 12.77 -23.47 9.68
CA ALA A 111 12.12 -24.66 10.22
C ALA A 111 11.36 -25.48 9.14
N ASN A 112 10.97 -24.85 8.04
CA ASN A 112 10.17 -25.44 6.97
C ASN A 112 10.71 -25.06 5.57
N PRO A 113 11.88 -25.61 5.16
CA PRO A 113 12.52 -25.25 3.89
C PRO A 113 11.63 -25.50 2.65
N GLN A 114 10.72 -26.48 2.71
CA GLN A 114 9.78 -26.81 1.65
C GLN A 114 8.86 -25.64 1.26
N ILE A 115 8.65 -24.64 2.15
CA ILE A 115 7.87 -23.45 1.81
C ILE A 115 8.53 -22.65 0.68
N THR A 116 9.85 -22.53 0.71
CA THR A 116 10.60 -21.75 -0.30
C THR A 116 10.61 -22.41 -1.68
N SER A 117 10.40 -23.73 -1.73
CA SER A 117 10.31 -24.49 -3.00
C SER A 117 8.92 -24.42 -3.63
N ALA A 118 7.90 -23.98 -2.88
CA ALA A 118 6.54 -23.86 -3.40
C ALA A 118 6.46 -22.75 -4.46
N PRO A 119 5.96 -23.01 -5.68
CA PRO A 119 5.81 -21.98 -6.70
C PRO A 119 4.74 -20.96 -6.32
N VAL A 120 4.90 -19.73 -6.81
CA VAL A 120 3.85 -18.70 -6.82
C VAL A 120 3.46 -18.50 -8.29
N PRO A 121 2.59 -19.35 -8.85
CA PRO A 121 2.43 -19.45 -10.29
C PRO A 121 1.62 -18.28 -10.85
N ARG A 122 2.12 -17.72 -11.93
CA ARG A 122 1.44 -16.75 -12.81
C ARG A 122 0.70 -15.63 -12.03
N PRO A 123 1.35 -14.95 -11.05
CA PRO A 123 0.67 -13.90 -10.28
C PRO A 123 0.25 -12.74 -11.19
N VAL A 124 -0.83 -12.07 -10.83
CA VAL A 124 -1.32 -10.88 -11.52
C VAL A 124 -0.99 -9.66 -10.66
N PHE A 125 -0.29 -8.68 -11.23
CA PHE A 125 -0.02 -7.41 -10.56
C PHE A 125 -0.84 -6.29 -11.19
N VAL A 126 -1.78 -5.74 -10.42
CA VAL A 126 -2.53 -4.54 -10.79
C VAL A 126 -1.71 -3.31 -10.46
N VAL A 127 -1.31 -2.57 -11.47
CA VAL A 127 -0.50 -1.35 -11.39
C VAL A 127 -1.19 -0.18 -12.07
N GLY A 128 -0.61 0.99 -11.98
CA GLY A 128 -1.09 2.24 -12.57
C GLY A 128 -0.90 3.38 -11.57
N LEU A 129 -1.12 4.61 -11.99
CA LEU A 129 -1.15 5.74 -11.06
C LEU A 129 -2.20 5.51 -9.97
N PRO A 130 -2.03 6.04 -8.77
CA PRO A 130 -3.07 5.95 -7.75
C PRO A 130 -4.37 6.61 -8.25
N ARG A 131 -5.50 6.11 -7.79
CA ARG A 131 -6.85 6.64 -8.14
C ARG A 131 -7.28 6.38 -9.58
N THR A 132 -6.68 5.42 -10.26
CA THR A 132 -7.05 4.96 -11.62
C THR A 132 -7.96 3.72 -11.61
N GLY A 133 -8.59 3.39 -10.47
CA GLY A 133 -9.48 2.23 -10.34
C GLY A 133 -8.78 0.93 -9.90
N THR A 134 -7.48 0.96 -9.57
CA THR A 134 -6.69 -0.21 -9.15
C THR A 134 -7.35 -0.99 -8.01
N THR A 135 -7.92 -0.32 -7.00
CA THR A 135 -8.56 -0.99 -5.86
C THR A 135 -9.83 -1.72 -6.27
N MET A 136 -10.68 -1.10 -7.10
CA MET A 136 -11.89 -1.73 -7.61
C MET A 136 -11.53 -2.97 -8.44
N LEU A 137 -10.60 -2.84 -9.36
CA LEU A 137 -10.14 -3.95 -10.19
C LEU A 137 -9.53 -5.08 -9.34
N HIS A 138 -8.70 -4.75 -8.36
CA HIS A 138 -8.12 -5.72 -7.42
C HIS A 138 -9.18 -6.56 -6.71
N ILE A 139 -10.19 -5.91 -6.14
CA ILE A 139 -11.29 -6.58 -5.43
C ILE A 139 -12.10 -7.47 -6.37
N LEU A 140 -12.39 -7.00 -7.59
CA LEU A 140 -13.17 -7.75 -8.57
C LEU A 140 -12.40 -8.99 -9.06
N LEU A 141 -11.13 -8.85 -9.41
CA LEU A 141 -10.29 -9.99 -9.83
C LEU A 141 -10.05 -10.98 -8.68
N ALA A 142 -9.77 -10.50 -7.48
CA ALA A 142 -9.54 -11.37 -6.31
C ALA A 142 -10.78 -12.16 -5.88
N GLY A 143 -11.96 -11.65 -6.21
CA GLY A 143 -13.23 -12.27 -5.85
C GLY A 143 -13.66 -13.44 -6.72
N ALA A 144 -12.95 -13.71 -7.80
CA ALA A 144 -13.31 -14.81 -8.70
C ALA A 144 -12.80 -16.17 -8.20
N PRO A 145 -13.46 -17.26 -8.57
CA PRO A 145 -13.01 -18.61 -8.25
C PRO A 145 -11.57 -18.85 -8.73
N GLY A 146 -10.78 -19.55 -7.93
CA GLY A 146 -9.37 -19.84 -8.26
C GLY A 146 -8.41 -18.66 -8.05
N HIS A 147 -8.89 -17.46 -7.75
CA HIS A 147 -8.08 -16.30 -7.43
C HIS A 147 -8.02 -16.02 -5.90
N ARG A 148 -6.98 -15.34 -5.48
CA ARG A 148 -6.78 -14.88 -4.10
C ARG A 148 -5.98 -13.56 -4.10
N ALA A 149 -6.33 -12.65 -3.21
CA ALA A 149 -5.49 -11.52 -2.86
C ALA A 149 -5.11 -11.58 -1.38
N PRO A 150 -3.95 -11.03 -0.98
CA PRO A 150 -3.60 -10.93 0.42
C PRO A 150 -4.51 -9.91 1.12
N LEU A 151 -5.01 -10.27 2.29
CA LEU A 151 -5.85 -9.43 3.13
C LEU A 151 -4.98 -8.49 3.98
N LEU A 152 -5.54 -7.37 4.44
CA LEU A 152 -4.78 -6.42 5.26
C LEU A 152 -4.10 -7.09 6.44
N TRP A 153 -4.81 -7.95 7.20
CA TRP A 153 -4.23 -8.63 8.35
C TRP A 153 -3.07 -9.59 7.97
N GLU A 154 -3.14 -10.24 6.79
CA GLU A 154 -2.09 -11.12 6.27
C GLU A 154 -0.83 -10.35 5.87
N LEU A 155 -1.00 -9.17 5.27
CA LEU A 155 0.10 -8.27 4.91
C LEU A 155 0.79 -7.66 6.14
N LEU A 156 0.02 -7.43 7.21
CA LEU A 156 0.57 -6.90 8.46
C LEU A 156 1.29 -7.98 9.28
N ASP A 157 0.88 -9.24 9.19
CA ASP A 157 1.47 -10.39 9.90
C ASP A 157 1.32 -11.67 9.05
N PRO A 158 2.30 -11.97 8.17
CA PRO A 158 2.20 -13.08 7.23
C PRO A 158 2.44 -14.45 7.86
N CYS A 159 2.97 -14.53 9.10
CA CYS A 159 3.29 -15.79 9.72
C CYS A 159 2.09 -16.41 10.44
N PRO A 160 1.88 -17.73 10.32
CA PRO A 160 0.87 -18.44 11.11
C PRO A 160 1.01 -18.12 12.60
N GLN A 161 -0.11 -17.91 13.27
CA GLN A 161 -0.12 -17.70 14.72
C GLN A 161 -0.39 -19.03 15.43
N PRO A 162 0.22 -19.29 16.60
CA PRO A 162 -0.13 -20.41 17.43
C PRO A 162 -1.62 -20.35 17.81
N GLY A 163 -2.37 -21.39 17.51
CA GLY A 163 -3.75 -21.57 17.96
C GLY A 163 -3.89 -22.79 18.85
N PRO A 164 -5.04 -23.00 19.51
CA PRO A 164 -5.29 -24.19 20.34
C PRO A 164 -5.08 -25.51 19.58
N ASP A 165 -5.40 -25.50 18.26
CA ASP A 165 -5.33 -26.65 17.37
C ASP A 165 -4.07 -26.68 16.49
N GLY A 166 -3.02 -25.93 16.86
CA GLY A 166 -1.80 -25.79 16.08
C GLY A 166 -1.73 -24.50 15.24
N PRO A 167 -0.66 -24.34 14.46
CA PRO A 167 -0.50 -23.16 13.59
C PRO A 167 -1.62 -23.10 12.55
N SER A 168 -2.51 -22.12 12.66
CA SER A 168 -3.62 -21.96 11.72
C SER A 168 -3.26 -20.94 10.63
N PRO A 169 -3.29 -21.34 9.36
CA PRO A 169 -3.14 -20.42 8.23
C PRO A 169 -4.32 -19.43 8.08
N GLY A 170 -5.43 -19.70 8.75
CA GLY A 170 -6.65 -18.87 8.72
C GLY A 170 -6.67 -17.72 9.73
N GLY A 171 -5.56 -17.48 10.41
CA GLY A 171 -5.44 -16.40 11.38
C GLY A 171 -6.12 -16.73 12.71
N SER A 172 -5.32 -16.99 13.76
CA SER A 172 -5.83 -16.78 15.11
C SER A 172 -6.39 -15.36 15.13
N GLY A 173 -7.52 -15.12 15.77
CA GLY A 173 -8.19 -13.80 15.80
C GLY A 173 -7.31 -12.63 16.27
N ARG A 174 -6.01 -12.85 16.55
CA ARG A 174 -5.03 -11.84 16.95
C ARG A 174 -4.61 -10.96 15.76
N GLY A 175 -4.18 -11.55 14.62
CA GLY A 175 -3.75 -10.75 13.46
C GLY A 175 -4.90 -9.87 12.93
N VAL A 176 -6.10 -10.45 12.89
CA VAL A 176 -7.31 -9.70 12.53
C VAL A 176 -7.58 -8.57 13.53
N ARG A 177 -7.55 -8.85 14.85
CA ARG A 177 -7.76 -7.81 15.88
C ARG A 177 -6.70 -6.70 15.82
N ASP A 178 -5.43 -7.04 15.54
CA ASP A 178 -4.36 -6.05 15.39
C ASP A 178 -4.60 -5.16 14.16
N ALA A 179 -5.06 -5.71 13.03
CA ALA A 179 -5.44 -4.97 11.84
C ALA A 179 -6.67 -4.09 12.06
N GLU A 180 -7.71 -4.61 12.73
CA GLU A 180 -8.91 -3.84 13.12
C GLU A 180 -8.54 -2.68 14.05
N ARG A 181 -7.65 -2.91 15.02
CA ARG A 181 -7.13 -1.86 15.90
C ARG A 181 -6.36 -0.79 15.15
N LEU A 182 -5.53 -1.18 14.17
CA LEU A 182 -4.83 -0.23 13.29
C LEU A 182 -5.83 0.65 12.54
N ALA A 183 -6.83 0.04 11.89
CA ALA A 183 -7.87 0.75 11.16
C ALA A 183 -8.66 1.69 12.09
N TRP A 184 -9.04 1.23 13.27
CA TRP A 184 -9.74 2.02 14.28
C TRP A 184 -8.93 3.25 14.72
N LEU A 185 -7.62 3.08 15.02
CA LEU A 185 -6.73 4.19 15.37
C LEU A 185 -6.59 5.21 14.23
N ALA A 186 -6.39 4.71 13.00
CA ALA A 186 -6.30 5.55 11.80
C ALA A 186 -7.57 6.40 11.62
N TYR A 187 -8.75 5.78 11.75
CA TYR A 187 -10.03 6.46 11.61
C TYR A 187 -10.35 7.44 12.76
N ARG A 188 -9.88 7.13 13.98
CA ARG A 188 -9.99 8.05 15.12
C ARG A 188 -9.15 9.31 14.90
N ALA A 189 -7.97 9.16 14.34
CA ALA A 189 -7.04 10.26 14.09
C ALA A 189 -7.37 11.03 12.79
N ALA A 190 -7.87 10.34 11.77
CA ALA A 190 -8.23 10.91 10.47
C ALA A 190 -9.52 10.27 9.92
N PRO A 191 -10.71 10.77 10.32
CA PRO A 191 -12.00 10.22 9.87
C PRO A 191 -12.17 10.20 8.35
N ALA A 192 -11.52 11.12 7.63
CA ALA A 192 -11.52 11.19 6.17
C ALA A 192 -11.00 9.91 5.49
N LEU A 193 -10.12 9.15 6.15
CA LEU A 193 -9.60 7.89 5.62
C LEU A 193 -10.69 6.84 5.37
N ARG A 194 -11.82 6.90 6.09
CA ARG A 194 -12.96 5.99 5.86
C ARG A 194 -13.54 6.09 4.45
N VAL A 195 -13.39 7.26 3.82
CA VAL A 195 -13.91 7.53 2.47
C VAL A 195 -12.79 7.46 1.43
N ILE A 196 -11.62 8.02 1.74
CA ILE A 196 -10.53 8.14 0.77
C ILE A 196 -9.80 6.81 0.58
N HIS A 197 -9.55 6.08 1.67
CA HIS A 197 -8.84 4.80 1.68
C HIS A 197 -9.40 3.92 2.82
N PRO A 198 -10.55 3.27 2.58
CA PRO A 198 -11.12 2.37 3.57
C PRO A 198 -10.17 1.22 3.90
N LEU A 199 -9.91 1.01 5.18
CA LEU A 199 -9.11 -0.09 5.70
C LEU A 199 -10.05 -1.09 6.39
N ASP A 200 -9.98 -2.35 5.99
CA ASP A 200 -10.68 -3.45 6.63
C ASP A 200 -9.73 -4.65 6.74
N ALA A 201 -9.70 -5.27 7.92
CA ALA A 201 -8.79 -6.37 8.19
C ALA A 201 -8.94 -7.53 7.21
N ARG A 202 -10.16 -7.78 6.74
CA ARG A 202 -10.54 -8.96 5.92
C ARG A 202 -10.75 -8.64 4.44
N THR A 203 -10.34 -7.47 3.99
CA THR A 203 -10.40 -7.10 2.56
C THR A 203 -9.03 -7.14 1.91
N PRO A 204 -8.97 -7.42 0.59
CA PRO A 204 -7.74 -7.29 -0.20
C PRO A 204 -7.10 -5.92 -0.05
N GLU A 205 -5.77 -5.89 0.19
CA GLU A 205 -5.06 -4.63 0.42
C GLU A 205 -3.73 -4.57 -0.36
N GLU A 206 -3.09 -3.42 -0.34
CA GLU A 206 -1.89 -3.13 -1.15
C GLU A 206 -0.63 -3.81 -0.62
N CYS A 207 0.23 -4.26 -1.52
CA CYS A 207 1.51 -4.89 -1.19
C CYS A 207 2.44 -3.99 -0.34
N ILE A 208 2.23 -2.66 -0.31
CA ILE A 208 3.02 -1.75 0.53
C ILE A 208 2.96 -2.11 2.03
N PHE A 209 1.88 -2.74 2.49
CA PHE A 209 1.79 -3.18 3.89
C PHE A 209 2.73 -4.36 4.22
N ALA A 210 3.11 -5.14 3.21
CA ALA A 210 4.08 -6.24 3.31
C ALA A 210 5.52 -5.79 3.03
N LEU A 211 5.69 -4.82 2.11
CA LEU A 211 7.00 -4.34 1.67
C LEU A 211 7.60 -3.37 2.71
N PRO A 212 8.85 -3.59 3.15
CA PRO A 212 9.51 -2.73 4.12
C PRO A 212 9.99 -1.40 3.52
N GLN A 213 10.16 -1.34 2.19
CA GLN A 213 10.62 -0.17 1.46
C GLN A 213 9.62 0.19 0.36
N HIS A 214 9.13 1.43 0.37
CA HIS A 214 8.22 1.94 -0.67
C HIS A 214 8.09 3.46 -0.60
N MET A 215 7.72 4.08 -1.72
CA MET A 215 7.57 5.54 -1.80
C MET A 215 6.30 6.08 -1.13
N ALA A 216 5.36 5.24 -0.70
CA ALA A 216 4.20 5.68 0.07
C ALA A 216 4.58 6.38 1.38
N TYR A 217 5.77 6.19 1.91
CA TYR A 217 6.26 6.93 3.09
C TYR A 217 6.27 8.44 2.87
N HIS A 218 6.41 8.90 1.62
CA HIS A 218 6.31 10.32 1.26
C HIS A 218 4.93 10.93 1.50
N THR A 219 3.87 10.12 1.65
CA THR A 219 2.58 10.66 2.10
C THR A 219 2.65 11.21 3.52
N ARG A 220 3.54 10.65 4.36
CA ARG A 220 3.68 11.04 5.77
C ARG A 220 4.65 12.19 5.98
N ALA A 221 5.73 12.26 5.21
CA ALA A 221 6.73 13.32 5.31
C ALA A 221 7.50 13.47 4.00
N ARG A 222 8.08 14.64 3.75
CA ARG A 222 9.00 14.86 2.64
C ARG A 222 10.36 14.25 3.00
N LEU A 223 10.74 13.19 2.31
CA LEU A 223 11.93 12.37 2.61
C LEU A 223 12.93 12.42 1.44
N ALA A 224 13.48 13.59 1.13
CA ALA A 224 14.32 13.77 -0.05
C ALA A 224 15.50 12.78 -0.11
N GLY A 225 16.27 12.62 0.96
CA GLY A 225 17.38 11.66 1.00
C GLY A 225 16.95 10.20 0.85
N TYR A 226 15.76 9.84 1.34
CA TYR A 226 15.18 8.53 1.13
C TYR A 226 14.77 8.31 -0.33
N GLN A 227 14.18 9.32 -0.98
CA GLN A 227 13.83 9.24 -2.40
C GLN A 227 15.04 8.98 -3.26
N ASP A 228 16.12 9.75 -3.07
CA ASP A 228 17.35 9.60 -3.81
C ASP A 228 17.99 8.23 -3.61
N TRP A 229 17.99 7.73 -2.40
CA TRP A 229 18.45 6.39 -2.09
C TRP A 229 17.54 5.32 -2.73
N TYR A 230 16.22 5.42 -2.54
CA TYR A 230 15.24 4.45 -3.02
C TYR A 230 15.27 4.28 -4.56
N THR A 231 15.47 5.38 -5.28
CA THR A 231 15.52 5.35 -6.76
C THR A 231 16.77 4.71 -7.33
N ARG A 232 17.88 4.66 -6.56
CA ARG A 232 19.15 4.09 -7.01
C ARG A 232 19.39 2.65 -6.56
N ARG A 233 18.60 2.16 -5.58
CA ARG A 233 18.80 0.81 -5.04
C ARG A 233 18.21 -0.28 -5.95
N ASP A 234 18.74 -1.48 -5.83
CA ASP A 234 18.10 -2.69 -6.36
C ASP A 234 17.00 -3.16 -5.39
N ALA A 235 15.77 -3.25 -5.89
CA ALA A 235 14.61 -3.69 -5.13
C ALA A 235 14.32 -5.21 -5.26
N THR A 236 15.20 -5.98 -5.91
CA THR A 236 15.02 -7.43 -6.10
C THR A 236 14.83 -8.15 -4.76
N GLY A 237 15.57 -7.75 -3.73
CA GLY A 237 15.45 -8.32 -2.38
C GLY A 237 14.08 -8.07 -1.72
N ASP A 238 13.45 -6.92 -1.99
CA ASP A 238 12.12 -6.62 -1.47
C ASP A 238 11.05 -7.51 -2.11
N TYR A 239 11.13 -7.71 -3.43
CA TYR A 239 10.19 -8.60 -4.14
C TYR A 239 10.45 -10.07 -3.84
N ALA A 240 11.70 -10.49 -3.63
CA ALA A 240 12.02 -11.82 -3.11
C ALA A 240 11.40 -12.04 -1.73
N TYR A 241 11.43 -11.02 -0.87
CA TYR A 241 10.75 -11.07 0.44
C TYR A 241 9.23 -11.10 0.31
N LEU A 242 8.64 -10.35 -0.63
CA LEU A 242 7.21 -10.44 -0.93
C LEU A 242 6.85 -11.88 -1.37
N ARG A 243 7.64 -12.48 -2.28
CA ARG A 243 7.44 -13.87 -2.72
C ARG A 243 7.45 -14.85 -1.54
N GLN A 244 8.40 -14.71 -0.61
CA GLN A 244 8.46 -15.54 0.60
C GLN A 244 7.18 -15.42 1.44
N GLN A 245 6.66 -14.20 1.62
CA GLN A 245 5.42 -13.97 2.35
C GLN A 245 4.22 -14.64 1.65
N LEU A 246 4.12 -14.56 0.31
CA LEU A 246 3.09 -15.23 -0.46
C LEU A 246 3.19 -16.76 -0.35
N GLN A 247 4.40 -17.32 -0.37
CA GLN A 247 4.66 -18.74 -0.16
C GLN A 247 4.20 -19.21 1.24
N ILE A 248 4.46 -18.41 2.27
CA ILE A 248 3.96 -18.67 3.62
C ILE A 248 2.43 -18.65 3.68
N LEU A 249 1.82 -17.62 3.09
CA LEU A 249 0.36 -17.44 3.09
C LEU A 249 -0.40 -18.52 2.31
N GLN A 250 0.22 -19.15 1.33
CA GLN A 250 -0.38 -20.27 0.58
C GLN A 250 0.02 -21.66 1.14
N TRP A 251 0.94 -21.72 2.08
CA TRP A 251 1.40 -22.97 2.64
C TRP A 251 0.24 -23.75 3.27
N GLN A 252 0.14 -25.05 2.94
CA GLN A 252 -0.94 -25.94 3.38
C GLN A 252 -2.37 -25.49 2.94
N GLN A 253 -2.46 -24.68 1.90
CA GLN A 253 -3.74 -24.25 1.32
C GLN A 253 -3.87 -24.75 -0.12
N THR A 254 -5.12 -24.84 -0.61
CA THR A 254 -5.37 -25.08 -2.03
C THR A 254 -4.74 -23.97 -2.86
N PRO A 255 -3.89 -24.29 -3.86
CA PRO A 255 -3.27 -23.29 -4.71
C PRO A 255 -4.30 -22.40 -5.39
N ARG A 256 -4.06 -21.09 -5.35
CA ARG A 256 -4.87 -20.08 -6.04
C ARG A 256 -3.94 -19.08 -6.72
N ARG A 257 -4.39 -18.50 -7.83
CA ARG A 257 -3.66 -17.43 -8.51
C ARG A 257 -3.69 -16.15 -7.67
N TRP A 258 -2.52 -15.62 -7.34
CA TRP A 258 -2.42 -14.38 -6.58
C TRP A 258 -2.78 -13.17 -7.45
N ILE A 259 -3.66 -12.32 -6.92
CA ILE A 259 -3.95 -11.00 -7.45
C ILE A 259 -3.37 -9.99 -6.47
N LEU A 260 -2.39 -9.24 -6.93
CA LEU A 260 -1.59 -8.32 -6.15
C LEU A 260 -1.79 -6.89 -6.66
N LYS A 261 -1.67 -5.90 -5.81
CA LYS A 261 -1.89 -4.51 -6.23
C LYS A 261 -1.01 -3.56 -5.45
N SER A 262 -0.35 -2.66 -6.13
CA SER A 262 0.10 -1.37 -5.60
C SER A 262 0.48 -0.41 -6.72
N PRO A 263 0.09 0.86 -6.67
CA PRO A 263 0.64 1.89 -7.57
C PRO A 263 2.16 2.04 -7.44
N PHE A 264 2.71 1.74 -6.27
CA PHE A 264 4.13 1.90 -5.99
C PHE A 264 5.03 0.84 -6.63
N HIS A 265 4.47 -0.22 -7.22
CA HIS A 265 5.21 -1.15 -8.07
C HIS A 265 5.81 -0.48 -9.32
N LEU A 266 5.25 0.65 -9.78
CA LEU A 266 5.78 1.42 -10.91
C LEU A 266 7.23 1.90 -10.68
N TRP A 267 7.69 2.02 -9.44
CA TRP A 267 9.05 2.46 -9.12
C TRP A 267 10.12 1.43 -9.44
N HIS A 268 9.82 0.15 -9.29
CA HIS A 268 10.74 -0.98 -9.46
C HIS A 268 10.04 -2.14 -10.16
N LEU A 269 9.33 -1.83 -11.25
CA LEU A 269 8.61 -2.84 -12.03
C LEU A 269 9.57 -3.86 -12.66
N ASP A 270 10.77 -3.43 -13.04
CA ASP A 270 11.86 -4.28 -13.52
C ASP A 270 12.29 -5.33 -12.47
N ALA A 271 12.46 -4.94 -11.22
CA ALA A 271 12.81 -5.86 -10.13
C ALA A 271 11.66 -6.83 -9.81
N LEU A 272 10.41 -6.36 -9.86
CA LEU A 272 9.22 -7.20 -9.72
C LEU A 272 9.21 -8.29 -10.80
N LEU A 273 9.40 -7.92 -12.06
CA LEU A 273 9.35 -8.86 -13.20
C LEU A 273 10.52 -9.86 -13.20
N ARG A 274 11.69 -9.47 -12.68
CA ARG A 274 12.81 -10.43 -12.45
C ARG A 274 12.45 -11.50 -11.42
N VAL A 275 11.75 -11.14 -10.34
CA VAL A 275 11.40 -12.09 -9.27
C VAL A 275 10.18 -12.93 -9.63
N PHE A 276 9.27 -12.40 -10.43
CA PHE A 276 8.06 -13.07 -10.90
C PHE A 276 8.04 -13.15 -12.45
N PRO A 277 8.87 -14.03 -13.04
CA PRO A 277 9.06 -14.05 -14.49
C PRO A 277 7.83 -14.52 -15.28
N ASP A 278 6.88 -15.17 -14.63
CA ASP A 278 5.60 -15.63 -15.19
C ASP A 278 4.40 -14.72 -14.81
N ALA A 279 4.68 -13.55 -14.25
CA ALA A 279 3.65 -12.58 -13.88
C ALA A 279 2.95 -11.99 -15.10
N THR A 280 1.67 -11.64 -14.92
CA THR A 280 0.94 -10.74 -15.83
C THR A 280 0.73 -9.39 -15.13
N VAL A 281 1.02 -8.31 -15.83
CA VAL A 281 0.78 -6.96 -15.33
C VAL A 281 -0.52 -6.41 -15.92
N VAL A 282 -1.46 -6.02 -15.07
CA VAL A 282 -2.67 -5.29 -15.48
C VAL A 282 -2.48 -3.83 -15.12
N TRP A 283 -2.43 -2.96 -16.14
CA TRP A 283 -2.13 -1.55 -15.99
C TRP A 283 -3.39 -0.70 -16.18
N THR A 284 -3.78 0.02 -15.13
CA THR A 284 -4.96 0.90 -15.19
C THR A 284 -4.58 2.31 -15.59
N HIS A 285 -5.42 2.95 -16.42
CA HIS A 285 -5.22 4.29 -16.97
C HIS A 285 -6.37 5.23 -16.63
N ARG A 286 -6.04 6.49 -16.37
CA ARG A 286 -6.99 7.58 -16.14
C ARG A 286 -6.32 8.90 -16.43
N ASP A 287 -7.11 9.97 -16.64
CA ASP A 287 -6.61 11.35 -16.69
C ASP A 287 -5.71 11.66 -15.49
N VAL A 288 -4.50 12.12 -15.79
CA VAL A 288 -3.43 12.30 -14.80
C VAL A 288 -3.76 13.41 -13.81
N LEU A 289 -4.34 14.53 -14.29
CA LEU A 289 -4.69 15.66 -13.42
C LEU A 289 -5.73 15.26 -12.37
N THR A 290 -6.77 14.56 -12.82
CA THR A 290 -7.82 14.02 -11.93
C THR A 290 -7.26 13.02 -10.92
N ALA A 291 -6.38 12.14 -11.37
CA ALA A 291 -5.75 11.13 -10.51
C ALA A 291 -4.85 11.78 -9.44
N LEU A 292 -4.02 12.75 -9.83
CA LEU A 292 -3.12 13.48 -8.93
C LEU A 292 -3.87 14.35 -7.92
N ALA A 293 -4.91 15.07 -8.33
CA ALA A 293 -5.72 15.88 -7.42
C ALA A 293 -6.33 15.01 -6.30
N SER A 294 -6.88 13.86 -6.68
CA SER A 294 -7.43 12.89 -5.72
C SER A 294 -6.34 12.25 -4.84
N TRP A 295 -5.16 11.96 -5.39
CA TRP A 295 -4.02 11.45 -4.64
C TRP A 295 -3.49 12.47 -3.63
N CYS A 296 -3.32 13.71 -4.03
CA CYS A 296 -2.87 14.80 -3.14
C CYS A 296 -3.83 14.98 -1.94
N SER A 297 -5.13 14.74 -2.12
CA SER A 297 -6.08 14.76 -1.01
C SER A 297 -5.82 13.67 0.02
N LEU A 298 -5.47 12.44 -0.40
CA LEU A 298 -5.05 11.38 0.51
C LEU A 298 -3.71 11.73 1.19
N ALA A 299 -2.74 12.20 0.40
CA ALA A 299 -1.43 12.58 0.91
C ALA A 299 -1.51 13.76 1.91
N GLU A 300 -2.41 14.72 1.70
CA GLU A 300 -2.68 15.81 2.66
C GLU A 300 -3.13 15.26 4.01
N VAL A 301 -4.10 14.34 4.03
CA VAL A 301 -4.63 13.77 5.28
C VAL A 301 -3.52 13.05 6.05
N THR A 302 -2.77 12.18 5.39
CA THR A 302 -1.68 11.43 6.01
C THR A 302 -0.51 12.34 6.42
N ARG A 303 -0.22 13.38 5.62
CA ARG A 303 0.81 14.37 5.93
C ARG A 303 0.45 15.20 7.17
N ARG A 304 -0.82 15.62 7.31
CA ARG A 304 -1.32 16.37 8.48
C ARG A 304 -1.33 15.53 9.75
N LEU A 305 -1.47 14.21 9.69
CA LEU A 305 -1.29 13.33 10.85
C LEU A 305 0.16 13.33 11.34
N SER A 306 1.09 13.34 10.40
CA SER A 306 2.51 13.09 10.67
C SER A 306 3.35 14.35 10.82
N ASN A 307 2.86 15.51 10.36
CA ASN A 307 3.61 16.77 10.42
C ASN A 307 2.76 17.90 11.04
N ARG A 308 3.44 18.84 11.67
CA ARG A 308 2.82 20.00 12.29
C ARG A 308 2.36 21.05 11.27
N ARG A 309 3.03 21.14 10.14
CA ARG A 309 2.72 22.06 9.04
C ARG A 309 2.79 21.33 7.72
N VAL A 310 1.95 21.71 6.76
CA VAL A 310 1.88 21.13 5.42
C VAL A 310 1.69 22.24 4.41
N ASP A 311 2.65 22.39 3.51
CA ASP A 311 2.53 23.23 2.32
C ASP A 311 1.86 22.40 1.22
N LEU A 312 0.67 22.79 0.78
CA LEU A 312 -0.13 22.05 -0.20
C LEU A 312 0.39 22.21 -1.62
N ASN A 313 0.93 23.39 -1.96
CA ASN A 313 1.53 23.61 -3.27
C ASN A 313 2.82 22.79 -3.43
N GLN A 314 3.64 22.75 -2.37
CA GLN A 314 4.81 21.87 -2.37
C GLN A 314 4.43 20.38 -2.44
N LEU A 315 3.36 19.99 -1.75
CA LEU A 315 2.83 18.64 -1.83
C LEU A 315 2.44 18.26 -3.27
N GLY A 316 1.74 19.16 -3.96
CA GLY A 316 1.34 18.95 -5.37
C GLY A 316 2.56 18.82 -6.29
N ARG A 317 3.53 19.73 -6.18
CA ARG A 317 4.78 19.66 -6.97
C ARG A 317 5.56 18.37 -6.71
N ASP A 318 5.76 18.02 -5.45
CA ASP A 318 6.50 16.80 -5.07
C ASP A 318 5.83 15.55 -5.69
N TRP A 319 4.52 15.40 -5.57
CA TRP A 319 3.82 14.23 -6.08
C TRP A 319 3.72 14.20 -7.62
N THR A 320 3.63 15.35 -8.28
CA THR A 320 3.70 15.42 -9.75
C THR A 320 5.04 14.87 -10.23
N GLN A 321 6.14 15.37 -9.69
CA GLN A 321 7.49 14.91 -10.06
C GLN A 321 7.72 13.44 -9.73
N MET A 322 7.30 13.00 -8.55
CA MET A 322 7.48 11.61 -8.12
C MET A 322 6.71 10.63 -9.01
N TRP A 323 5.47 10.91 -9.33
CA TRP A 323 4.69 10.02 -10.19
C TRP A 323 5.12 10.06 -11.65
N ALA A 324 5.57 11.21 -12.16
CA ALA A 324 6.18 11.30 -13.49
C ALA A 324 7.46 10.46 -13.58
N GLN A 325 8.32 10.53 -12.57
CA GLN A 325 9.51 9.70 -12.48
C GLN A 325 9.18 8.21 -12.40
N ALA A 326 8.20 7.82 -11.58
CA ALA A 326 7.74 6.43 -11.48
C ALA A 326 7.20 5.92 -12.81
N MET A 327 6.40 6.74 -13.51
CA MET A 327 5.85 6.40 -14.82
C MET A 327 6.94 6.19 -15.87
N THR A 328 7.91 7.11 -15.95
CA THR A 328 9.07 6.97 -16.86
C THR A 328 9.84 5.67 -16.61
N ARG A 329 10.09 5.32 -15.35
CA ARG A 329 10.76 4.07 -15.00
C ARG A 329 9.95 2.85 -15.39
N ALA A 330 8.65 2.87 -15.09
CA ALA A 330 7.75 1.77 -15.39
C ALA A 330 7.56 1.54 -16.90
N LEU A 331 7.49 2.60 -17.70
CA LEU A 331 7.43 2.50 -19.17
C LEU A 331 8.71 1.89 -19.74
N ARG A 332 9.88 2.27 -19.23
CA ARG A 332 11.15 1.64 -19.61
C ARG A 332 11.18 0.15 -19.24
N ALA A 333 10.74 -0.19 -18.03
CA ALA A 333 10.66 -1.58 -17.61
C ALA A 333 9.68 -2.38 -18.49
N ARG A 334 8.53 -1.82 -18.83
CA ARG A 334 7.54 -2.42 -19.73
C ARG A 334 8.12 -2.66 -21.13
N ALA A 335 8.84 -1.68 -21.69
CA ALA A 335 9.45 -1.80 -23.02
C ALA A 335 10.53 -2.89 -23.10
N ALA A 336 11.18 -3.21 -21.98
CA ALA A 336 12.19 -4.26 -21.87
C ALA A 336 11.64 -5.63 -21.42
N ALA A 337 10.34 -5.69 -21.06
CA ALA A 337 9.74 -6.88 -20.47
C ALA A 337 9.29 -7.89 -21.52
N ALA A 338 9.49 -9.18 -21.23
CA ALA A 338 8.89 -10.29 -21.98
C ALA A 338 7.49 -10.69 -21.46
N GLN A 339 7.13 -10.23 -20.26
CA GLN A 339 5.86 -10.53 -19.62
C GLN A 339 4.69 -9.81 -20.29
N PRO A 340 3.47 -10.39 -20.28
CA PRO A 340 2.29 -9.75 -20.84
C PRO A 340 1.82 -8.57 -19.99
N PHE A 341 1.44 -7.48 -20.68
CA PHE A 341 0.77 -6.32 -20.12
C PHE A 341 -0.63 -6.20 -20.69
N LEU A 342 -1.60 -6.03 -19.82
CA LEU A 342 -3.01 -5.82 -20.16
C LEU A 342 -3.43 -4.42 -19.69
N ASP A 343 -3.82 -3.59 -20.62
CA ASP A 343 -4.24 -2.23 -20.32
C ASP A 343 -5.75 -2.14 -20.15
N VAL A 344 -6.19 -1.35 -19.16
CA VAL A 344 -7.61 -1.07 -18.92
C VAL A 344 -7.80 0.37 -18.47
N SER A 345 -8.72 1.09 -19.09
CA SER A 345 -9.04 2.45 -18.68
C SER A 345 -10.01 2.48 -17.50
N TYR A 346 -9.93 3.57 -16.74
CA TYR A 346 -10.88 3.83 -15.64
C TYR A 346 -12.33 3.89 -16.16
N ALA A 347 -12.56 4.49 -17.35
CA ALA A 347 -13.87 4.54 -17.97
C ALA A 347 -14.43 3.14 -18.28
N GLN A 348 -13.62 2.25 -18.87
CA GLN A 348 -14.04 0.85 -19.08
C GLN A 348 -14.45 0.16 -17.78
N LEU A 349 -13.70 0.39 -16.68
CA LEU A 349 -14.02 -0.20 -15.38
C LEU A 349 -15.28 0.38 -14.74
N THR A 350 -15.62 1.65 -14.98
CA THR A 350 -16.78 2.31 -14.35
C THR A 350 -18.05 2.19 -15.19
N ASP A 351 -17.94 2.29 -16.50
CA ASP A 351 -19.07 2.40 -17.41
C ASP A 351 -19.52 1.02 -17.93
N ALA A 352 -18.54 0.12 -18.15
CA ALA A 352 -18.76 -1.24 -18.66
C ALA A 352 -17.89 -2.28 -17.94
N PRO A 353 -18.04 -2.47 -16.61
CA PRO A 353 -17.14 -3.31 -15.82
C PRO A 353 -17.12 -4.78 -16.23
N LEU A 354 -18.24 -5.37 -16.62
CA LEU A 354 -18.28 -6.78 -17.06
C LEU A 354 -17.53 -7.01 -18.36
N PRO A 355 -17.79 -6.27 -19.46
CA PRO A 355 -16.99 -6.38 -20.68
C PRO A 355 -15.49 -6.14 -20.44
N ALA A 356 -15.12 -5.17 -19.62
CA ALA A 356 -13.73 -4.92 -19.29
C ALA A 356 -13.08 -6.13 -18.60
N LEU A 357 -13.78 -6.77 -17.67
CA LEU A 357 -13.29 -7.96 -16.98
C LEU A 357 -13.23 -9.17 -17.91
N GLU A 358 -14.18 -9.35 -18.81
CA GLU A 358 -14.15 -10.42 -19.83
C GLU A 358 -12.91 -10.33 -20.71
N ALA A 359 -12.60 -9.13 -21.19
CA ALA A 359 -11.40 -8.87 -21.97
C ALA A 359 -10.12 -9.17 -21.16
N LEU A 360 -10.07 -8.75 -19.87
CA LEU A 360 -8.97 -9.06 -19.00
C LEU A 360 -8.82 -10.56 -18.74
N TYR A 361 -9.91 -11.29 -18.49
CA TYR A 361 -9.87 -12.75 -18.29
C TYR A 361 -9.34 -13.48 -19.53
N SER A 362 -9.81 -13.09 -20.72
CA SER A 362 -9.26 -13.61 -21.98
C SER A 362 -7.76 -13.37 -22.10
N GLY A 363 -7.30 -12.14 -21.81
CA GLY A 363 -5.87 -11.80 -21.79
C GLY A 363 -5.06 -12.53 -20.71
N LEU A 364 -5.71 -12.94 -19.62
CA LEU A 364 -5.10 -13.77 -18.56
C LEU A 364 -5.04 -15.26 -18.94
N GLY A 365 -5.54 -15.65 -20.11
CA GLY A 365 -5.67 -17.04 -20.54
C GLY A 365 -6.65 -17.83 -19.69
N ALA A 366 -7.72 -17.19 -19.23
CA ALA A 366 -8.77 -17.76 -18.40
C ALA A 366 -10.15 -17.39 -18.95
N GLU A 367 -11.15 -18.23 -18.69
CA GLU A 367 -12.53 -17.94 -19.03
C GLU A 367 -13.29 -17.39 -17.82
N LEU A 368 -14.11 -16.36 -18.04
CA LEU A 368 -15.02 -15.85 -17.03
C LEU A 368 -16.25 -16.76 -16.95
N THR A 369 -16.19 -17.78 -16.10
CA THR A 369 -17.29 -18.73 -15.91
C THR A 369 -18.59 -18.05 -15.47
N PRO A 370 -19.78 -18.65 -15.74
CA PRO A 370 -21.06 -18.11 -15.28
C PRO A 370 -21.09 -17.84 -13.76
N ALA A 371 -20.50 -18.72 -12.96
CA ALA A 371 -20.41 -18.56 -11.51
C ALA A 371 -19.54 -17.35 -11.13
N ALA A 372 -18.38 -17.18 -11.78
CA ALA A 372 -17.51 -16.01 -11.58
C ALA A 372 -18.22 -14.72 -11.99
N ARG A 373 -18.93 -14.71 -13.13
CA ARG A 373 -19.73 -13.58 -13.60
C ARG A 373 -20.80 -13.18 -12.59
N GLN A 374 -21.52 -14.14 -12.02
CA GLN A 374 -22.55 -13.89 -11.01
C GLN A 374 -21.95 -13.28 -9.73
N GLN A 375 -20.84 -13.83 -9.23
CA GLN A 375 -20.14 -13.30 -8.05
C GLN A 375 -19.62 -11.88 -8.28
N ILE A 376 -19.00 -11.62 -9.42
CA ILE A 376 -18.50 -10.29 -9.80
C ILE A 376 -19.65 -9.29 -9.91
N THR A 377 -20.77 -9.67 -10.55
CA THR A 377 -21.97 -8.83 -10.66
C THR A 377 -22.52 -8.47 -9.28
N GLY A 378 -22.59 -9.42 -8.36
CA GLY A 378 -22.96 -9.18 -6.97
C GLY A 378 -22.02 -8.16 -6.29
N ARG A 379 -20.71 -8.30 -6.46
CA ARG A 379 -19.72 -7.39 -5.90
C ARG A 379 -19.79 -5.98 -6.49
N ILE A 380 -20.02 -5.84 -7.80
CA ILE A 380 -20.23 -4.52 -8.45
C ILE A 380 -21.41 -3.78 -7.81
N ARG A 381 -22.49 -4.51 -7.47
CA ARG A 381 -23.69 -3.91 -6.85
C ARG A 381 -23.48 -3.50 -5.39
N THR A 382 -22.73 -4.28 -4.63
CA THR A 382 -22.60 -4.15 -3.17
C THR A 382 -21.31 -3.47 -2.71
N SER A 383 -20.31 -3.33 -3.59
CA SER A 383 -19.01 -2.77 -3.21
C SER A 383 -19.08 -1.29 -2.90
N PRO A 384 -18.60 -0.85 -1.73
CA PRO A 384 -18.38 0.57 -1.44
C PRO A 384 -17.39 1.25 -2.39
N ALA A 385 -16.55 0.46 -3.07
CA ALA A 385 -15.62 0.88 -4.11
C ALA A 385 -16.17 0.63 -5.53
N GLY A 386 -17.46 0.32 -5.65
CA GLY A 386 -18.12 0.07 -6.93
C GLY A 386 -18.29 1.34 -7.78
N PRO A 387 -18.67 1.20 -9.07
CA PRO A 387 -18.79 2.28 -10.03
C PRO A 387 -19.60 3.48 -9.51
N ARG A 388 -20.69 3.23 -8.78
CA ARG A 388 -21.56 4.28 -8.22
C ARG A 388 -20.93 5.14 -7.14
N ALA A 389 -20.01 4.59 -6.33
CA ALA A 389 -19.30 5.34 -5.30
C ALA A 389 -18.27 6.31 -5.91
N HIS A 390 -17.70 5.95 -7.05
CA HIS A 390 -16.70 6.75 -7.73
C HIS A 390 -17.28 7.95 -8.48
N HIS A 391 -18.50 7.88 -9.04
CA HIS A 391 -19.16 9.03 -9.68
C HIS A 391 -19.42 10.18 -8.70
N HIS A 392 -19.67 9.90 -7.41
CA HIS A 392 -19.91 10.94 -6.40
C HIS A 392 -18.63 11.60 -5.87
N SER A 393 -17.46 11.00 -6.07
CA SER A 393 -16.17 11.52 -5.56
C SER A 393 -15.39 12.36 -6.60
N ALA A 394 -15.66 12.18 -7.91
CA ALA A 394 -14.89 12.81 -8.98
C ALA A 394 -14.96 14.35 -8.99
N HIS A 395 -16.05 14.94 -8.47
CA HIS A 395 -16.26 16.40 -8.50
C HIS A 395 -15.75 17.15 -7.26
N ARG A 396 -15.03 16.50 -6.31
CA ARG A 396 -14.70 17.10 -5.00
C ARG A 396 -13.23 17.43 -4.77
N TYR A 397 -12.34 17.09 -5.70
CA TYR A 397 -10.91 17.36 -5.54
C TYR A 397 -10.50 18.52 -6.45
N SER A 398 -10.25 19.70 -5.86
CA SER A 398 -9.73 20.84 -6.61
C SER A 398 -8.23 20.66 -6.86
N ALA A 399 -7.83 20.63 -8.11
CA ALA A 399 -6.42 20.62 -8.52
C ALA A 399 -5.72 21.91 -8.06
N ASP A 400 -6.42 23.04 -8.15
CA ASP A 400 -5.91 24.36 -7.74
C ASP A 400 -5.47 24.42 -6.28
N ARG A 401 -6.14 23.64 -5.40
CA ARG A 401 -5.78 23.52 -3.99
C ARG A 401 -4.33 23.07 -3.77
N TYR A 402 -3.80 22.31 -4.72
CA TYR A 402 -2.43 21.75 -4.67
C TYR A 402 -1.50 22.41 -5.69
N GLY A 403 -1.95 23.48 -6.35
CA GLY A 403 -1.21 24.15 -7.41
C GLY A 403 -0.95 23.27 -8.64
N LEU A 404 -1.85 22.31 -8.91
CA LEU A 404 -1.77 21.42 -10.07
C LEU A 404 -2.40 22.08 -11.28
N THR A 405 -1.65 22.17 -12.38
CA THR A 405 -2.14 22.67 -13.67
C THR A 405 -1.94 21.62 -14.75
N ALA A 406 -2.79 21.66 -15.79
CA ALA A 406 -2.67 20.76 -16.93
C ALA A 406 -1.33 20.95 -17.67
N GLU A 407 -0.80 22.18 -17.70
CA GLU A 407 0.50 22.49 -18.28
C GLU A 407 1.64 21.83 -17.51
N ALA A 408 1.74 22.07 -16.20
CA ALA A 408 2.78 21.46 -15.36
C ALA A 408 2.76 19.92 -15.41
N ILE A 409 1.59 19.31 -15.61
CA ILE A 409 1.45 17.87 -15.75
C ILE A 409 1.95 17.41 -17.12
N ARG A 410 1.58 18.08 -18.21
CA ARG A 410 2.07 17.74 -19.55
C ARG A 410 3.59 17.84 -19.65
N ASP A 411 4.18 18.86 -18.99
CA ASP A 411 5.63 19.06 -19.00
C ASP A 411 6.38 17.98 -18.16
N ALA A 412 5.75 17.50 -17.11
CA ALA A 412 6.37 16.55 -16.20
C ALA A 412 6.26 15.09 -16.66
N PHE A 413 5.11 14.71 -17.23
CA PHE A 413 4.85 13.31 -17.58
C PHE A 413 5.36 12.97 -18.98
N PRO A 414 5.89 11.73 -19.18
CA PRO A 414 6.23 11.28 -20.52
C PRO A 414 4.99 11.36 -21.42
N GLY A 415 5.18 11.81 -22.65
CA GLY A 415 4.12 11.78 -23.66
C GLY A 415 3.52 10.39 -23.84
N PRO A 416 2.33 10.31 -24.46
CA PRO A 416 1.60 9.06 -24.68
C PRO A 416 2.39 8.05 -25.49
#